data_104a28fe207aa590759ae7a223f11508
#
_entry.id   104a28fe207aa590759ae7a223f11508
#
_cell.length_a   1.000
_cell.length_b   1.000
_cell.length_c   1.000
_cell.angle_alpha   90.00
_cell.angle_beta   90.00
_cell.angle_gamma   90.00
#
_symmetry.space_group_name_H-M   'P 1'
#
loop_
_entity.id
_entity.type
_entity.pdbx_description
1 polymer ?
#
loop_
_entity_poly.entity_id
_entity_poly.type
_entity_poly.pdbx_seq_one_letter_code
_entity_poly.pdbx_strand_id
1 'polypeptide(L)'
;MNSVLAAAQELGPAISERSAEIEAAGTLPQDLVDAVAPSGAFRMYVPEDLNGPGVTAWESLEATEAFGFHDGAVGWCVAIGSTTSLMSSYLPNDFAQELFADPGSIGGGFAMPNGKARSVDGGLSVTGQWQWGSGTKHCTTIGGGARLVDADGKTTPREDGLVVPFVFMDPDDVEFVETWDVAGLSGTGSVDYAVTEAFVPEGRWVQIGLDPAVRDNELSRFSFYGMLALGVASAAVGIARRSIHELVSLAATKLPQGSRKPLAERATIQAGVGLAEARLGSACLLYTSPSPRDS
;
A
#
# COMPACT_ATOMS: atom_id res chain seq x y z
N MET A 1 20.80 5.00 7.86
CA MET A 1 19.34 5.10 7.94
C MET A 1 18.91 5.56 6.56
N ASN A 2 17.99 4.85 5.89
CA ASN A 2 17.55 5.26 4.57
C ASN A 2 16.71 6.55 4.65
N SER A 3 16.59 7.26 3.53
CA SER A 3 15.92 8.57 3.48
C SER A 3 14.42 8.49 3.81
N VAL A 4 13.76 7.39 3.44
CA VAL A 4 12.31 7.19 3.66
C VAL A 4 12.02 6.94 5.15
N LEU A 5 12.83 6.10 5.81
CA LEU A 5 12.70 5.87 7.25
C LEU A 5 13.00 7.15 8.05
N ALA A 6 14.01 7.94 7.63
CA ALA A 6 14.29 9.22 8.25
C ALA A 6 13.10 10.19 8.13
N ALA A 7 12.48 10.25 6.95
CA ALA A 7 11.28 11.06 6.74
C ALA A 7 10.09 10.58 7.59
N ALA A 8 9.89 9.25 7.73
CA ALA A 8 8.85 8.73 8.61
C ALA A 8 9.03 9.17 10.07
N GLN A 9 10.29 9.24 10.55
CA GLN A 9 10.59 9.71 11.90
C GLN A 9 10.43 11.22 12.06
N GLU A 10 10.78 12.00 11.04
CA GLU A 10 10.66 13.47 11.04
C GLU A 10 9.19 13.90 10.95
N LEU A 11 8.42 13.34 10.04
CA LEU A 11 7.02 13.67 9.82
C LEU A 11 6.09 13.03 10.86
N GLY A 12 6.54 11.98 11.51
CA GLY A 12 5.74 11.14 12.39
C GLY A 12 4.99 11.88 13.49
N PRO A 13 5.61 12.78 14.27
CA PRO A 13 4.89 13.56 15.29
C PRO A 13 3.71 14.36 14.72
N ALA A 14 3.92 15.05 13.59
CA ALA A 14 2.87 15.83 12.92
C ALA A 14 1.75 14.92 12.36
N ILE A 15 2.08 13.74 11.84
CA ILE A 15 1.10 12.72 11.42
C ILE A 15 0.26 12.29 12.62
N SER A 16 0.89 11.96 13.76
CA SER A 16 0.20 11.50 14.97
C SER A 16 -0.77 12.55 15.53
N GLU A 17 -0.40 13.83 15.47
CA GLU A 17 -1.27 14.94 15.92
C GLU A 17 -2.52 15.09 15.06
N ARG A 18 -2.48 14.63 13.80
CA ARG A 18 -3.57 14.71 12.83
C ARG A 18 -4.43 13.44 12.72
N SER A 19 -4.17 12.40 13.53
CA SER A 19 -4.92 11.13 13.44
C SER A 19 -6.44 11.31 13.54
N ALA A 20 -6.93 12.21 14.41
CA ALA A 20 -8.37 12.49 14.52
C ALA A 20 -8.94 13.18 13.26
N GLU A 21 -8.16 14.03 12.60
CA GLU A 21 -8.52 14.68 11.33
C GLU A 21 -8.57 13.65 10.20
N ILE A 22 -7.55 12.78 10.11
CA ILE A 22 -7.47 11.69 9.13
C ILE A 22 -8.67 10.76 9.27
N GLU A 23 -9.00 10.34 10.47
CA GLU A 23 -10.15 9.49 10.76
C GLU A 23 -11.47 10.16 10.35
N ALA A 24 -11.67 11.43 10.71
CA ALA A 24 -12.87 12.20 10.41
C ALA A 24 -13.03 12.50 8.91
N ALA A 25 -11.93 12.71 8.18
CA ALA A 25 -11.93 12.97 6.75
C ALA A 25 -12.26 11.71 5.93
N GLY A 26 -12.03 10.51 6.49
CA GLY A 26 -12.17 9.25 5.76
C GLY A 26 -11.21 9.12 4.57
N THR A 27 -10.14 9.91 4.53
CA THR A 27 -9.06 9.88 3.54
C THR A 27 -7.86 10.63 4.11
N LEU A 28 -6.68 10.45 3.52
CA LEU A 28 -5.54 11.30 3.87
C LEU A 28 -5.79 12.72 3.34
N PRO A 29 -5.65 13.77 4.19
CA PRO A 29 -5.69 15.15 3.73
C PRO A 29 -4.61 15.42 2.68
N GLN A 30 -4.92 16.19 1.63
CA GLN A 30 -4.01 16.39 0.49
C GLN A 30 -2.67 17.01 0.91
N ASP A 31 -2.69 17.99 1.80
CA ASP A 31 -1.46 18.62 2.31
C ASP A 31 -0.56 17.65 3.10
N LEU A 32 -1.15 16.61 3.73
CA LEU A 32 -0.39 15.53 4.35
C LEU A 32 0.23 14.62 3.29
N VAL A 33 -0.52 14.28 2.24
CA VAL A 33 0.01 13.53 1.09
C VAL A 33 1.17 14.29 0.46
N ASP A 34 1.01 15.59 0.23
CA ASP A 34 2.03 16.49 -0.35
C ASP A 34 3.29 16.57 0.54
N ALA A 35 3.15 16.44 1.85
CA ALA A 35 4.28 16.39 2.77
C ALA A 35 5.00 15.04 2.77
N VAL A 36 4.27 13.93 2.60
CA VAL A 36 4.84 12.56 2.62
C VAL A 36 5.41 12.16 1.27
N ALA A 37 4.76 12.49 0.15
CA ALA A 37 5.14 12.03 -1.19
C ALA A 37 6.60 12.33 -1.57
N PRO A 38 7.18 13.51 -1.28
CA PRO A 38 8.58 13.82 -1.61
C PRO A 38 9.61 12.89 -0.95
N SER A 39 9.24 12.21 0.15
CA SER A 39 10.11 11.23 0.79
C SER A 39 10.30 9.95 -0.04
N GLY A 40 9.46 9.71 -1.04
CA GLY A 40 9.39 8.47 -1.81
C GLY A 40 8.61 7.34 -1.11
N ALA A 41 7.93 7.60 0.01
CA ALA A 41 7.25 6.58 0.80
C ALA A 41 6.16 5.83 0.03
N PHE A 42 5.41 6.50 -0.85
CA PHE A 42 4.38 5.83 -1.67
C PHE A 42 4.94 5.09 -2.90
N ARG A 43 6.24 5.18 -3.16
CA ARG A 43 6.88 4.66 -4.38
C ARG A 43 8.21 3.95 -4.09
N MET A 44 8.32 3.31 -2.93
CA MET A 44 9.55 2.67 -2.46
C MET A 44 10.09 1.57 -3.39
N TYR A 45 9.23 0.95 -4.20
CA TYR A 45 9.62 -0.14 -5.11
C TYR A 45 9.86 0.32 -6.55
N VAL A 46 9.82 1.64 -6.81
CA VAL A 46 10.27 2.19 -8.10
C VAL A 46 11.79 2.04 -8.22
N PRO A 47 12.31 1.51 -9.35
CA PRO A 47 13.75 1.41 -9.59
C PRO A 47 14.45 2.77 -9.63
N GLU A 48 15.75 2.79 -9.30
CA GLU A 48 16.56 4.03 -9.29
C GLU A 48 16.65 4.71 -10.67
N ASP A 49 16.64 3.94 -11.77
CA ASP A 49 16.62 4.47 -13.14
C ASP A 49 15.30 5.19 -13.49
N LEU A 50 14.28 5.04 -12.65
CA LEU A 50 13.02 5.79 -12.67
C LEU A 50 12.92 6.77 -11.49
N ASN A 51 14.03 7.25 -10.98
CA ASN A 51 14.12 8.13 -9.81
C ASN A 51 13.51 7.53 -8.54
N GLY A 52 13.53 6.21 -8.38
CA GLY A 52 13.11 5.53 -7.15
C GLY A 52 14.05 5.82 -5.98
N PRO A 53 13.60 5.65 -4.73
CA PRO A 53 14.38 6.01 -3.55
C PRO A 53 15.55 5.07 -3.23
N GLY A 54 15.75 3.96 -3.98
CA GLY A 54 16.88 3.05 -3.81
C GLY A 54 16.87 2.31 -2.46
N VAL A 55 15.70 1.96 -1.95
CA VAL A 55 15.56 1.20 -0.69
C VAL A 55 15.56 -0.31 -0.96
N THR A 56 16.11 -1.08 -0.03
CA THR A 56 15.97 -2.53 -0.01
C THR A 56 14.57 -2.95 0.45
N ALA A 57 14.21 -4.22 0.22
CA ALA A 57 12.95 -4.77 0.72
C ALA A 57 12.82 -4.58 2.24
N TRP A 58 13.91 -4.86 3.00
CA TRP A 58 13.93 -4.68 4.44
C TRP A 58 13.67 -3.22 4.86
N GLU A 59 14.39 -2.27 4.28
CA GLU A 59 14.25 -0.85 4.59
C GLU A 59 12.85 -0.32 4.29
N SER A 60 12.19 -0.86 3.27
CA SER A 60 10.80 -0.48 2.95
C SER A 60 9.81 -0.96 4.01
N LEU A 61 10.05 -2.15 4.59
CA LEU A 61 9.22 -2.68 5.67
C LEU A 61 9.40 -1.86 6.97
N GLU A 62 10.65 -1.49 7.31
CA GLU A 62 10.92 -0.61 8.46
C GLU A 62 10.27 0.77 8.30
N ALA A 63 10.34 1.35 7.11
CA ALA A 63 9.69 2.63 6.83
C ALA A 63 8.16 2.54 6.93
N THR A 64 7.56 1.47 6.38
CA THR A 64 6.11 1.22 6.46
C THR A 64 5.66 1.02 7.90
N GLU A 65 6.41 0.25 8.71
CA GLU A 65 6.15 0.09 10.15
C GLU A 65 6.20 1.44 10.87
N ALA A 66 7.19 2.27 10.57
CA ALA A 66 7.34 3.59 11.19
C ALA A 66 6.16 4.53 10.86
N PHE A 67 5.71 4.60 9.60
CA PHE A 67 4.50 5.34 9.24
C PHE A 67 3.26 4.78 9.95
N GLY A 68 3.10 3.45 9.98
CA GLY A 68 1.99 2.76 10.65
C GLY A 68 1.97 2.94 12.18
N PHE A 69 3.13 3.17 12.80
CA PHE A 69 3.23 3.55 14.20
C PHE A 69 2.64 4.95 14.46
N HIS A 70 2.83 5.87 13.56
CA HIS A 70 2.34 7.24 13.72
C HIS A 70 0.85 7.36 13.36
N ASP A 71 0.43 6.72 12.26
CA ASP A 71 -0.99 6.58 11.89
C ASP A 71 -1.18 5.34 11.01
N GLY A 72 -2.17 4.50 11.35
CA GLY A 72 -2.43 3.25 10.65
C GLY A 72 -2.86 3.44 9.21
N ALA A 73 -3.64 4.48 8.91
CA ALA A 73 -4.11 4.77 7.56
C ALA A 73 -2.96 5.24 6.67
N VAL A 74 -2.05 6.07 7.20
CA VAL A 74 -0.84 6.50 6.49
C VAL A 74 0.05 5.30 6.17
N GLY A 75 0.36 4.45 7.17
CA GLY A 75 1.18 3.25 6.96
C GLY A 75 0.55 2.29 5.95
N TRP A 76 -0.77 2.13 5.97
CA TRP A 76 -1.49 1.31 4.99
C TRP A 76 -1.39 1.89 3.57
N CYS A 77 -1.64 3.19 3.38
CA CYS A 77 -1.54 3.84 2.07
C CYS A 77 -0.10 3.80 1.52
N VAL A 78 0.91 3.95 2.39
CA VAL A 78 2.33 3.77 2.03
C VAL A 78 2.59 2.35 1.54
N ALA A 79 2.10 1.31 2.25
CA ALA A 79 2.26 -0.09 1.83
C ALA A 79 1.62 -0.37 0.46
N ILE A 80 0.39 0.13 0.22
CA ILE A 80 -0.34 -0.09 -1.02
C ILE A 80 0.32 0.65 -2.19
N GLY A 81 0.66 1.93 -2.01
CA GLY A 81 1.35 2.73 -3.03
C GLY A 81 2.68 2.10 -3.44
N SER A 82 3.50 1.73 -2.46
CA SER A 82 4.78 1.05 -2.72
C SER A 82 4.60 -0.27 -3.45
N THR A 83 3.63 -1.09 -3.03
CA THR A 83 3.38 -2.38 -3.71
C THR A 83 2.93 -2.18 -5.15
N THR A 84 2.05 -1.21 -5.41
CA THR A 84 1.63 -0.88 -6.78
C THR A 84 2.81 -0.39 -7.62
N SER A 85 3.71 0.38 -7.03
CA SER A 85 4.89 0.91 -7.73
C SER A 85 5.91 -0.16 -8.18
N LEU A 86 5.86 -1.37 -7.59
CA LEU A 86 6.67 -2.51 -8.06
C LEU A 86 6.41 -2.84 -9.53
N MET A 87 5.20 -2.58 -10.03
CA MET A 87 4.83 -2.85 -11.41
C MET A 87 5.60 -1.99 -12.42
N SER A 88 6.23 -0.88 -12.00
CA SER A 88 7.14 -0.09 -12.82
C SER A 88 8.32 -0.91 -13.37
N SER A 89 8.71 -1.99 -12.69
CA SER A 89 9.76 -2.91 -13.16
C SER A 89 9.30 -3.82 -14.31
N TYR A 90 8.01 -3.96 -14.54
CA TYR A 90 7.41 -4.87 -15.52
C TYR A 90 6.82 -4.15 -16.73
N LEU A 91 6.53 -2.86 -16.61
CA LEU A 91 5.99 -2.04 -17.70
C LEU A 91 7.04 -1.77 -18.79
N PRO A 92 6.61 -1.63 -20.06
CA PRO A 92 7.43 -1.04 -21.11
C PRO A 92 8.02 0.31 -20.68
N ASN A 93 9.21 0.63 -21.20
CA ASN A 93 9.97 1.79 -20.71
C ASN A 93 9.19 3.10 -20.75
N ASP A 94 8.46 3.37 -21.82
CA ASP A 94 7.73 4.62 -22.01
C ASP A 94 6.63 4.79 -20.96
N PHE A 95 5.86 3.73 -20.69
CA PHE A 95 4.83 3.76 -19.65
C PHE A 95 5.40 3.76 -18.23
N ALA A 96 6.51 3.07 -18.00
CA ALA A 96 7.18 3.12 -16.70
C ALA A 96 7.69 4.55 -16.39
N GLN A 97 8.25 5.24 -17.41
CA GLN A 97 8.67 6.64 -17.30
C GLN A 97 7.44 7.56 -17.07
N GLU A 98 6.39 7.42 -17.89
CA GLU A 98 5.18 8.23 -17.79
C GLU A 98 4.53 8.13 -16.42
N LEU A 99 4.35 6.91 -15.90
CA LEU A 99 3.53 6.66 -14.71
C LEU A 99 4.32 6.76 -13.40
N PHE A 100 5.64 6.53 -13.42
CA PHE A 100 6.41 6.33 -12.19
C PHE A 100 7.69 7.14 -12.07
N ALA A 101 8.17 7.86 -13.11
CA ALA A 101 9.41 8.60 -13.01
C ALA A 101 9.29 9.92 -12.24
N ASP A 102 8.10 10.50 -12.17
CA ASP A 102 7.87 11.70 -11.35
C ASP A 102 8.01 11.35 -9.86
N PRO A 103 8.82 12.09 -9.08
CA PRO A 103 8.95 11.88 -7.64
C PRO A 103 7.63 11.97 -6.85
N GLY A 104 6.65 12.70 -7.37
CA GLY A 104 5.31 12.81 -6.80
C GLY A 104 4.34 11.70 -7.25
N SER A 105 4.78 10.74 -8.09
CA SER A 105 3.89 9.68 -8.56
C SER A 105 3.43 8.77 -7.42
N ILE A 106 2.13 8.49 -7.39
CA ILE A 106 1.49 7.59 -6.43
C ILE A 106 0.60 6.63 -7.20
N GLY A 107 0.89 5.34 -7.12
CA GLY A 107 0.04 4.30 -7.70
C GLY A 107 -0.88 3.68 -6.66
N GLY A 108 -2.07 3.25 -7.09
CA GLY A 108 -3.00 2.51 -6.24
C GLY A 108 -3.91 1.63 -7.06
N GLY A 109 -4.82 0.92 -6.41
CA GLY A 109 -5.80 0.10 -7.09
C GLY A 109 -5.98 -1.29 -6.49
N PHE A 110 -6.72 -2.15 -7.20
CA PHE A 110 -7.08 -3.48 -6.74
C PHE A 110 -6.78 -4.57 -7.79
N ALA A 111 -5.94 -5.52 -7.42
CA ALA A 111 -5.37 -6.49 -8.37
C ALA A 111 -6.34 -7.60 -8.81
N MET A 112 -7.45 -7.82 -8.10
CA MET A 112 -8.41 -8.85 -8.50
C MET A 112 -9.05 -8.53 -9.85
N PRO A 113 -9.20 -9.53 -10.76
CA PRO A 113 -9.66 -9.32 -12.13
C PRO A 113 -11.18 -9.13 -12.22
N ASN A 114 -11.70 -8.10 -11.55
CA ASN A 114 -13.11 -7.75 -11.55
C ASN A 114 -13.54 -7.01 -12.83
N GLY A 115 -12.60 -6.33 -13.48
CA GLY A 115 -12.84 -5.64 -14.74
C GLY A 115 -12.95 -6.59 -15.94
N LYS A 116 -13.53 -6.07 -17.02
CA LYS A 116 -13.56 -6.68 -18.35
C LYS A 116 -12.81 -5.78 -19.32
N ALA A 117 -11.84 -6.34 -20.01
CA ALA A 117 -11.07 -5.65 -21.05
C ALA A 117 -11.40 -6.24 -22.40
N ARG A 118 -11.61 -5.42 -23.42
CA ARG A 118 -11.79 -5.84 -24.82
C ARG A 118 -10.69 -5.21 -25.66
N SER A 119 -10.10 -6.00 -26.55
CA SER A 119 -9.15 -5.46 -27.53
C SER A 119 -9.85 -4.50 -28.48
N VAL A 120 -9.27 -3.32 -28.63
CA VAL A 120 -9.66 -2.29 -29.57
C VAL A 120 -8.43 -1.81 -30.34
N ASP A 121 -8.61 -0.97 -31.35
CA ASP A 121 -7.48 -0.40 -32.09
C ASP A 121 -6.60 0.42 -31.14
N GLY A 122 -5.31 0.08 -31.08
CA GLY A 122 -4.31 0.75 -30.27
C GLY A 122 -4.32 0.42 -28.76
N GLY A 123 -5.13 -0.55 -28.28
CA GLY A 123 -5.14 -0.88 -26.85
C GLY A 123 -6.33 -1.72 -26.38
N LEU A 124 -6.80 -1.39 -25.19
CA LEU A 124 -7.96 -2.04 -24.55
C LEU A 124 -9.05 -1.01 -24.22
N SER A 125 -10.32 -1.41 -24.35
CA SER A 125 -11.45 -0.75 -23.70
C SER A 125 -11.80 -1.50 -22.44
N VAL A 126 -11.80 -0.82 -21.30
CA VAL A 126 -11.95 -1.42 -19.97
C VAL A 126 -13.21 -0.92 -19.30
N THR A 127 -14.02 -1.84 -18.80
CA THR A 127 -15.19 -1.54 -17.94
C THR A 127 -15.11 -2.42 -16.70
N GLY A 128 -15.26 -1.82 -15.53
CA GLY A 128 -15.21 -2.57 -14.27
C GLY A 128 -15.52 -1.73 -13.05
N GLN A 129 -15.73 -2.43 -11.95
CA GLN A 129 -15.81 -1.85 -10.62
C GLN A 129 -14.94 -2.68 -9.69
N TRP A 130 -14.13 -2.00 -8.90
CA TRP A 130 -13.23 -2.62 -7.92
C TRP A 130 -13.54 -2.08 -6.54
N GLN A 131 -13.45 -2.96 -5.57
CA GLN A 131 -13.67 -2.64 -4.17
C GLN A 131 -12.34 -2.31 -3.48
N TRP A 132 -12.44 -1.60 -2.35
CA TRP A 132 -11.31 -1.36 -1.45
C TRP A 132 -10.11 -0.66 -2.11
N GLY A 133 -10.37 0.39 -2.86
CA GLY A 133 -9.34 1.23 -3.48
C GLY A 133 -8.61 2.11 -2.46
N SER A 134 -7.79 1.50 -1.58
CA SER A 134 -7.05 2.24 -0.55
C SER A 134 -6.15 3.30 -1.16
N GLY A 135 -6.30 4.55 -0.71
CA GLY A 135 -5.50 5.68 -1.17
C GLY A 135 -5.77 6.14 -2.59
N THR A 136 -6.72 5.55 -3.32
CA THR A 136 -6.95 5.89 -4.74
C THR A 136 -7.34 7.36 -4.96
N LYS A 137 -7.94 8.02 -3.96
CA LYS A 137 -8.32 9.44 -4.07
C LYS A 137 -7.12 10.41 -4.18
N HIS A 138 -5.91 9.97 -3.83
CA HIS A 138 -4.69 10.77 -3.96
C HIS A 138 -3.66 10.15 -4.93
N CYS A 139 -4.06 9.11 -5.68
CA CYS A 139 -3.18 8.50 -6.67
C CYS A 139 -3.07 9.33 -7.95
N THR A 140 -1.89 9.34 -8.56
CA THR A 140 -1.64 9.90 -9.89
C THR A 140 -1.95 8.89 -10.99
N THR A 141 -2.01 7.60 -10.65
CA THR A 141 -2.45 6.52 -11.53
C THR A 141 -3.20 5.46 -10.73
N ILE A 142 -4.31 4.96 -11.28
CA ILE A 142 -5.16 3.98 -10.62
C ILE A 142 -5.17 2.71 -11.46
N GLY A 143 -4.84 1.59 -10.83
CA GLY A 143 -4.83 0.30 -11.49
C GLY A 143 -6.04 -0.56 -11.16
N GLY A 144 -6.36 -1.50 -12.07
CA GLY A 144 -7.41 -2.47 -11.86
C GLY A 144 -7.15 -3.79 -12.57
N GLY A 145 -7.32 -4.91 -11.85
CA GLY A 145 -7.27 -6.23 -12.49
C GLY A 145 -8.46 -6.43 -13.42
N ALA A 146 -8.22 -6.90 -14.64
CA ALA A 146 -9.27 -7.16 -15.62
C ALA A 146 -9.07 -8.54 -16.27
N ARG A 147 -10.13 -9.06 -16.85
CA ARG A 147 -10.09 -10.25 -17.71
C ARG A 147 -10.30 -9.82 -19.14
N LEU A 148 -9.45 -10.29 -20.04
CA LEU A 148 -9.68 -10.09 -21.47
C LEU A 148 -10.89 -10.94 -21.90
N VAL A 149 -11.85 -10.29 -22.57
CA VAL A 149 -13.09 -10.94 -22.98
C VAL A 149 -13.38 -10.69 -24.46
N ASP A 150 -14.01 -11.68 -25.09
CA ASP A 150 -14.54 -11.57 -26.45
C ASP A 150 -15.87 -10.76 -26.51
N ALA A 151 -16.48 -10.70 -27.68
CA ALA A 151 -17.75 -10.01 -27.90
C ALA A 151 -18.91 -10.56 -27.05
N ASP A 152 -18.86 -11.84 -26.72
CA ASP A 152 -19.87 -12.55 -25.91
C ASP A 152 -19.58 -12.42 -24.40
N GLY A 153 -18.48 -11.73 -24.02
CA GLY A 153 -18.08 -11.55 -22.63
C GLY A 153 -17.38 -12.74 -22.00
N LYS A 154 -16.99 -13.73 -22.78
CA LYS A 154 -16.23 -14.90 -22.33
C LYS A 154 -14.75 -14.56 -22.27
N THR A 155 -14.09 -14.97 -21.17
CA THR A 155 -12.64 -14.81 -21.05
C THR A 155 -11.93 -15.55 -22.18
N THR A 156 -11.17 -14.80 -22.98
CA THR A 156 -10.48 -15.32 -24.17
C THR A 156 -9.07 -14.72 -24.21
N PRO A 157 -8.00 -15.55 -24.12
CA PRO A 157 -6.63 -15.07 -24.26
C PRO A 157 -6.40 -14.46 -25.66
N ARG A 158 -5.62 -13.38 -25.73
CA ARG A 158 -5.09 -12.84 -26.97
C ARG A 158 -3.95 -13.73 -27.49
N GLU A 159 -3.63 -13.65 -28.78
CA GLU A 159 -2.60 -14.48 -29.42
C GLU A 159 -1.21 -14.32 -28.79
N ASP A 160 -0.90 -13.15 -28.24
CA ASP A 160 0.34 -12.85 -27.51
C ASP A 160 0.35 -13.34 -26.06
N GLY A 161 -0.72 -14.02 -25.61
CA GLY A 161 -0.84 -14.56 -24.25
C GLY A 161 -1.50 -13.64 -23.24
N LEU A 162 -1.91 -12.43 -23.63
CA LEU A 162 -2.63 -11.52 -22.72
C LEU A 162 -3.99 -12.12 -22.32
N VAL A 163 -4.23 -12.26 -21.02
CA VAL A 163 -5.48 -12.85 -20.49
C VAL A 163 -6.01 -12.14 -19.24
N VAL A 164 -5.14 -11.75 -18.31
CA VAL A 164 -5.52 -11.12 -17.05
C VAL A 164 -4.61 -9.90 -16.79
N PRO A 165 -4.78 -8.79 -17.55
CA PRO A 165 -4.01 -7.60 -17.32
C PRO A 165 -4.41 -6.91 -16.00
N PHE A 166 -3.42 -6.37 -15.30
CA PHE A 166 -3.60 -5.26 -14.39
C PHE A 166 -3.34 -3.99 -15.19
N VAL A 167 -4.39 -3.27 -15.51
CA VAL A 167 -4.35 -2.08 -16.34
C VAL A 167 -4.12 -0.84 -15.50
N PHE A 168 -3.47 0.18 -16.08
CA PHE A 168 -3.31 1.50 -15.46
C PHE A 168 -4.20 2.51 -16.18
N MET A 169 -5.08 3.14 -15.42
CA MET A 169 -6.07 4.12 -15.89
C MET A 169 -5.71 5.51 -15.39
N ASP A 170 -6.14 6.52 -16.10
CA ASP A 170 -6.04 7.89 -15.63
C ASP A 170 -7.09 8.14 -14.53
N PRO A 171 -6.74 8.89 -13.45
CA PRO A 171 -7.71 9.21 -12.42
C PRO A 171 -8.97 9.93 -12.93
N ASP A 172 -8.84 10.70 -14.01
CA ASP A 172 -9.96 11.43 -14.64
C ASP A 172 -11.00 10.50 -15.27
N ASP A 173 -10.64 9.26 -15.60
CA ASP A 173 -11.55 8.24 -16.12
C ASP A 173 -12.29 7.49 -15.01
N VAL A 174 -11.91 7.69 -13.75
CA VAL A 174 -12.35 6.90 -12.61
C VAL A 174 -13.49 7.60 -11.86
N GLU A 175 -14.61 6.90 -11.72
CA GLU A 175 -15.72 7.29 -10.85
C GLU A 175 -15.56 6.63 -9.47
N PHE A 176 -15.52 7.43 -8.40
CA PHE A 176 -15.48 6.93 -7.03
C PHE A 176 -16.88 6.68 -6.49
N VAL A 177 -17.07 5.54 -5.81
CA VAL A 177 -18.30 5.16 -5.14
C VAL A 177 -18.06 5.13 -3.64
N GLU A 178 -18.73 6.00 -2.90
CA GLU A 178 -18.55 6.18 -1.45
C GLU A 178 -19.16 5.01 -0.68
N THR A 179 -18.35 3.96 -0.46
CA THR A 179 -18.74 2.72 0.21
C THR A 179 -17.96 2.50 1.52
N TRP A 180 -16.98 3.39 1.83
CA TRP A 180 -16.05 3.18 2.94
C TRP A 180 -16.56 3.83 4.23
N ASP A 181 -17.35 3.06 5.01
CA ASP A 181 -17.85 3.44 6.34
C ASP A 181 -17.44 2.37 7.35
N VAL A 182 -16.36 2.63 8.10
CA VAL A 182 -15.67 1.63 8.93
C VAL A 182 -15.26 2.20 10.28
N ALA A 183 -15.08 1.33 11.27
CA ALA A 183 -14.68 1.68 12.63
C ALA A 183 -13.15 1.83 12.82
N GLY A 184 -12.34 1.57 11.79
CA GLY A 184 -10.87 1.71 11.85
C GLY A 184 -10.27 1.77 10.46
N LEU A 185 -9.10 2.39 10.33
CA LEU A 185 -8.47 2.68 9.04
C LEU A 185 -9.37 3.52 8.11
N SER A 186 -10.28 4.32 8.67
CA SER A 186 -11.18 5.20 7.93
C SER A 186 -10.40 6.10 6.97
N GLY A 187 -9.30 6.68 7.44
CA GLY A 187 -8.42 7.55 6.68
C GLY A 187 -7.72 6.92 5.47
N THR A 188 -7.83 5.61 5.24
CA THR A 188 -7.33 5.00 4.00
C THR A 188 -8.17 5.35 2.79
N GLY A 189 -9.42 5.82 2.98
CA GLY A 189 -10.35 6.12 1.90
C GLY A 189 -10.53 4.94 0.95
N SER A 190 -10.66 3.72 1.49
CA SER A 190 -10.75 2.49 0.68
C SER A 190 -12.12 2.33 0.01
N VAL A 191 -12.54 3.37 -0.68
CA VAL A 191 -13.80 3.43 -1.44
C VAL A 191 -13.77 2.46 -2.63
N ASP A 192 -14.94 2.14 -3.17
CA ASP A 192 -15.03 1.48 -4.47
C ASP A 192 -14.75 2.50 -5.58
N TYR A 193 -14.28 1.99 -6.72
CA TYR A 193 -14.08 2.81 -7.91
C TYR A 193 -14.45 2.03 -9.17
N ALA A 194 -14.91 2.75 -10.18
CA ALA A 194 -15.41 2.17 -11.43
C ALA A 194 -14.94 2.96 -12.65
N VAL A 195 -14.86 2.27 -13.78
CA VAL A 195 -14.70 2.88 -15.09
C VAL A 195 -15.68 2.26 -16.10
N THR A 196 -16.08 3.05 -17.07
CA THR A 196 -16.95 2.61 -18.16
C THR A 196 -16.25 2.91 -19.48
N GLU A 197 -15.89 1.86 -20.24
CA GLU A 197 -15.24 1.96 -21.55
C GLU A 197 -13.98 2.83 -21.57
N ALA A 198 -13.24 2.88 -20.44
CA ALA A 198 -11.96 3.60 -20.36
C ALA A 198 -10.96 3.01 -21.36
N PHE A 199 -10.28 3.88 -22.12
CA PHE A 199 -9.25 3.46 -23.05
C PHE A 199 -7.90 3.30 -22.33
N VAL A 200 -7.30 2.14 -22.50
CA VAL A 200 -5.95 1.83 -21.99
C VAL A 200 -5.04 1.55 -23.19
N PRO A 201 -4.01 2.40 -23.42
CA PRO A 201 -3.09 2.22 -24.54
C PRO A 201 -2.37 0.87 -24.51
N GLU A 202 -1.99 0.36 -25.69
CA GLU A 202 -1.27 -0.90 -25.82
C GLU A 202 0.03 -0.90 -25.00
N GLY A 203 0.15 -1.87 -24.07
CA GLY A 203 1.29 -2.02 -23.17
C GLY A 203 1.18 -1.26 -21.83
N ARG A 204 0.13 -0.48 -21.56
CA ARG A 204 -0.08 0.21 -20.28
C ARG A 204 -0.71 -0.74 -19.24
N TRP A 205 -0.19 -1.96 -19.15
CA TRP A 205 -0.61 -3.01 -18.22
C TRP A 205 0.50 -3.98 -17.88
N VAL A 206 0.26 -4.79 -16.86
CA VAL A 206 1.15 -5.89 -16.42
C VAL A 206 0.29 -7.10 -16.11
N GLN A 207 0.69 -8.28 -16.53
CA GLN A 207 0.10 -9.55 -16.05
C GLN A 207 0.88 -10.01 -14.81
N ILE A 208 0.34 -9.73 -13.63
CA ILE A 208 0.98 -9.99 -12.35
C ILE A 208 1.35 -11.48 -12.23
N GLY A 209 2.65 -11.76 -12.04
CA GLY A 209 3.17 -13.11 -11.88
C GLY A 209 3.30 -13.91 -13.18
N LEU A 210 2.99 -13.31 -14.34
CA LEU A 210 3.14 -13.93 -15.66
C LEU A 210 4.18 -13.20 -16.52
N ASP A 211 4.17 -11.87 -16.50
CA ASP A 211 5.12 -11.10 -17.28
C ASP A 211 6.51 -11.14 -16.64
N PRO A 212 7.59 -11.26 -17.45
CA PRO A 212 8.95 -11.12 -16.94
C PRO A 212 9.24 -9.64 -16.60
N ALA A 213 10.11 -9.42 -15.63
CA ALA A 213 10.57 -8.08 -15.33
C ALA A 213 11.36 -7.51 -16.53
N VAL A 214 11.01 -6.29 -16.94
CA VAL A 214 11.77 -5.49 -17.93
C VAL A 214 13.01 -4.89 -17.29
N ARG A 215 12.91 -4.55 -15.99
CA ARG A 215 14.01 -4.06 -15.16
C ARG A 215 14.36 -5.07 -14.10
N ASP A 216 15.52 -5.74 -14.24
CA ASP A 216 16.02 -6.69 -13.24
C ASP A 216 16.73 -5.92 -12.11
N ASN A 217 16.06 -5.84 -10.96
CA ASN A 217 16.60 -5.27 -9.73
C ASN A 217 16.25 -6.18 -8.54
N GLU A 218 16.76 -5.87 -7.34
CA GLU A 218 16.52 -6.70 -6.16
C GLU A 218 15.02 -6.88 -5.90
N LEU A 219 14.24 -5.80 -5.95
CA LEU A 219 12.82 -5.82 -5.60
C LEU A 219 11.97 -6.55 -6.66
N SER A 220 12.32 -6.47 -7.94
CA SER A 220 11.59 -7.18 -9.01
C SER A 220 11.70 -8.71 -8.94
N ARG A 221 12.63 -9.24 -8.13
CA ARG A 221 12.80 -10.67 -7.88
C ARG A 221 11.84 -11.22 -6.83
N PHE A 222 11.21 -10.35 -6.05
CA PHE A 222 10.15 -10.74 -5.12
C PHE A 222 8.81 -10.86 -5.85
N SER A 223 7.96 -11.79 -5.39
CA SER A 223 6.60 -11.85 -5.93
C SER A 223 5.78 -10.64 -5.49
N PHE A 224 4.96 -10.11 -6.38
CA PHE A 224 4.04 -8.99 -6.09
C PHE A 224 3.20 -9.27 -4.82
N TYR A 225 2.55 -10.43 -4.75
CA TYR A 225 1.72 -10.80 -3.59
C TYR A 225 2.53 -11.02 -2.31
N GLY A 226 3.79 -11.45 -2.43
CA GLY A 226 4.71 -11.53 -1.29
C GLY A 226 5.01 -10.15 -0.72
N MET A 227 5.37 -9.18 -1.56
CA MET A 227 5.64 -7.81 -1.14
C MET A 227 4.38 -7.11 -0.60
N LEU A 228 3.21 -7.37 -1.21
CA LEU A 228 1.92 -6.89 -0.69
C LEU A 228 1.68 -7.41 0.74
N ALA A 229 1.83 -8.72 0.95
CA ALA A 229 1.60 -9.33 2.26
C ALA A 229 2.57 -8.79 3.32
N LEU A 230 3.84 -8.62 2.98
CA LEU A 230 4.86 -8.06 3.88
C LEU A 230 4.57 -6.59 4.20
N GLY A 231 4.21 -5.77 3.21
CA GLY A 231 3.83 -4.37 3.42
C GLY A 231 2.62 -4.23 4.37
N VAL A 232 1.57 -5.02 4.14
CA VAL A 232 0.39 -5.07 5.03
C VAL A 232 0.76 -5.52 6.44
N ALA A 233 1.62 -6.54 6.57
CA ALA A 233 2.11 -7.02 7.86
C ALA A 233 2.91 -5.93 8.60
N SER A 234 3.77 -5.19 7.90
CA SER A 234 4.56 -4.11 8.49
C SER A 234 3.68 -2.96 8.99
N ALA A 235 2.68 -2.55 8.22
CA ALA A 235 1.70 -1.56 8.67
C ALA A 235 0.98 -2.03 9.95
N ALA A 236 0.55 -3.30 9.98
CA ALA A 236 -0.09 -3.90 11.15
C ALA A 236 0.84 -3.96 12.38
N VAL A 237 2.13 -4.26 12.19
CA VAL A 237 3.14 -4.23 13.26
C VAL A 237 3.30 -2.82 13.81
N GLY A 238 3.35 -1.79 12.95
CA GLY A 238 3.38 -0.39 13.36
C GLY A 238 2.19 -0.01 14.24
N ILE A 239 0.97 -0.35 13.81
CA ILE A 239 -0.27 -0.14 14.57
C ILE A 239 -0.22 -0.85 15.93
N ALA A 240 0.22 -2.12 15.96
CA ALA A 240 0.31 -2.88 17.18
C ALA A 240 1.33 -2.27 18.16
N ARG A 241 2.49 -1.83 17.68
CA ARG A 241 3.51 -1.16 18.47
C ARG A 241 2.99 0.15 19.05
N ARG A 242 2.25 0.94 18.26
CA ARG A 242 1.59 2.15 18.75
C ARG A 242 0.57 1.83 19.84
N SER A 243 -0.23 0.80 19.67
CA SER A 243 -1.24 0.40 20.66
C SER A 243 -0.61 0.02 22.01
N ILE A 244 0.54 -0.67 21.99
CA ILE A 244 1.29 -0.98 23.22
C ILE A 244 1.85 0.31 23.84
N HIS A 245 2.42 1.20 23.02
CA HIS A 245 2.96 2.48 23.47
C HIS A 245 1.88 3.34 24.17
N GLU A 246 0.69 3.47 23.58
CA GLU A 246 -0.44 4.21 24.14
C GLU A 246 -0.92 3.58 25.45
N LEU A 247 -1.02 2.24 25.51
CA LEU A 247 -1.40 1.54 26.73
C LEU A 247 -0.39 1.79 27.85
N VAL A 248 0.92 1.72 27.57
CA VAL A 248 1.97 1.97 28.57
C VAL A 248 1.91 3.41 29.08
N SER A 249 1.76 4.38 28.17
CA SER A 249 1.62 5.80 28.50
C SER A 249 0.37 6.07 29.36
N LEU A 250 -0.76 5.52 28.97
CA LEU A 250 -2.00 5.62 29.73
C LEU A 250 -1.88 4.96 31.12
N ALA A 251 -1.29 3.77 31.17
CA ALA A 251 -1.18 2.99 32.41
C ALA A 251 -0.33 3.68 33.47
N ALA A 252 0.65 4.49 33.06
CA ALA A 252 1.52 5.23 33.96
C ALA A 252 0.76 6.23 34.86
N THR A 253 -0.31 6.84 34.33
CA THR A 253 -1.06 7.91 35.01
C THR A 253 -2.48 7.53 35.40
N LYS A 254 -3.11 6.56 34.70
CA LYS A 254 -4.50 6.18 34.92
C LYS A 254 -4.71 5.50 36.25
N LEU A 255 -5.48 6.14 37.13
CA LEU A 255 -5.99 5.57 38.38
C LEU A 255 -7.36 4.95 38.13
N PRO A 256 -7.54 3.62 38.22
CA PRO A 256 -8.84 3.01 38.13
C PRO A 256 -9.77 3.42 39.31
N GLN A 257 -11.05 3.46 39.06
CA GLN A 257 -12.02 3.79 40.10
C GLN A 257 -11.84 2.86 41.32
N GLY A 258 -11.76 3.45 42.51
CA GLY A 258 -11.56 2.74 43.77
C GLY A 258 -10.11 2.23 44.02
N SER A 259 -9.16 2.56 43.11
CA SER A 259 -7.77 2.21 43.30
C SER A 259 -6.94 3.42 43.77
N ARG A 260 -5.90 3.12 44.58
CA ARG A 260 -4.88 4.11 44.99
C ARG A 260 -3.59 3.97 44.17
N LYS A 261 -3.55 3.00 43.27
CA LYS A 261 -2.38 2.70 42.46
C LYS A 261 -2.71 2.82 40.97
N PRO A 262 -1.78 3.35 40.13
CA PRO A 262 -1.98 3.42 38.71
C PRO A 262 -2.05 2.02 38.06
N LEU A 263 -2.57 1.95 36.82
CA LEU A 263 -2.68 0.69 36.08
C LEU A 263 -1.33 0.00 35.91
N ALA A 264 -0.25 0.78 35.72
CA ALA A 264 1.11 0.25 35.55
C ALA A 264 1.59 -0.61 36.72
N GLU A 265 1.05 -0.41 37.95
CA GLU A 265 1.44 -1.23 39.12
C GLU A 265 0.64 -2.55 39.22
N ARG A 266 -0.28 -2.82 38.31
CA ARG A 266 -1.05 -4.07 38.29
C ARG A 266 -0.28 -5.17 37.57
N ALA A 267 -0.01 -6.29 38.24
CA ALA A 267 0.69 -7.43 37.65
C ALA A 267 0.05 -7.96 36.36
N THR A 268 -1.30 -7.90 36.28
CA THR A 268 -2.03 -8.32 35.07
C THR A 268 -1.75 -7.42 33.87
N ILE A 269 -1.58 -6.12 34.06
CA ILE A 269 -1.24 -5.16 33.00
C ILE A 269 0.22 -5.38 32.57
N GLN A 270 1.13 -5.51 33.53
CA GLN A 270 2.55 -5.79 33.24
C GLN A 270 2.72 -7.10 32.47
N ALA A 271 2.05 -8.18 32.91
CA ALA A 271 2.08 -9.46 32.21
C ALA A 271 1.47 -9.36 30.79
N GLY A 272 0.35 -8.61 30.64
CA GLY A 272 -0.29 -8.39 29.35
C GLY A 272 0.60 -7.64 28.37
N VAL A 273 1.25 -6.56 28.81
CA VAL A 273 2.22 -5.81 28.01
C VAL A 273 3.42 -6.69 27.64
N GLY A 274 4.00 -7.42 28.59
CA GLY A 274 5.10 -8.32 28.32
C GLY A 274 4.77 -9.41 27.29
N LEU A 275 3.54 -9.98 27.35
CA LEU A 275 3.09 -10.96 26.37
C LEU A 275 2.86 -10.31 24.98
N ALA A 276 2.30 -9.09 24.93
CA ALA A 276 2.10 -8.37 23.68
C ALA A 276 3.43 -8.04 22.99
N GLU A 277 4.41 -7.55 23.75
CA GLU A 277 5.78 -7.29 23.25
C GLU A 277 6.45 -8.56 22.72
N ALA A 278 6.34 -9.68 23.45
CA ALA A 278 6.91 -10.95 23.02
C ALA A 278 6.29 -11.46 21.72
N ARG A 279 4.96 -11.30 21.54
CA ARG A 279 4.26 -11.67 20.31
C ARG A 279 4.65 -10.76 19.14
N LEU A 280 4.73 -9.45 19.39
CA LEU A 280 5.15 -8.48 18.38
C LEU A 280 6.59 -8.74 17.93
N GLY A 281 7.51 -8.97 18.88
CA GLY A 281 8.89 -9.33 18.58
C GLY A 281 9.00 -10.64 17.78
N SER A 282 8.18 -11.65 18.09
CA SER A 282 8.12 -12.89 17.33
C SER A 282 7.63 -12.68 15.89
N ALA A 283 6.63 -11.82 15.67
CA ALA A 283 6.14 -11.48 14.33
C ALA A 283 7.25 -10.79 13.51
N CYS A 284 7.98 -9.84 14.10
CA CYS A 284 9.12 -9.19 13.46
C CYS A 284 10.22 -10.20 13.07
N LEU A 285 10.54 -11.17 13.93
CA LEU A 285 11.57 -12.18 13.65
C LEU A 285 11.19 -13.14 12.52
N LEU A 286 9.90 -13.40 12.30
CA LEU A 286 9.45 -14.32 11.23
C LEU A 286 9.80 -13.84 9.83
N TYR A 287 9.79 -12.54 9.58
CA TYR A 287 10.19 -12.00 8.27
C TYR A 287 11.63 -11.46 8.25
N THR A 288 12.35 -11.51 9.38
CA THR A 288 13.75 -11.12 9.46
C THR A 288 14.72 -12.31 9.50
N SER A 289 14.23 -13.51 9.81
CA SER A 289 15.04 -14.73 9.87
C SER A 289 14.97 -15.52 8.56
N PRO A 290 16.12 -15.91 7.97
CA PRO A 290 16.09 -16.86 6.87
C PRO A 290 15.43 -18.16 7.34
N SER A 291 14.52 -18.70 6.50
CA SER A 291 13.90 -19.99 6.78
C SER A 291 14.98 -21.08 6.83
N PRO A 292 14.92 -22.02 7.80
CA PRO A 292 15.82 -23.18 7.80
C PRO A 292 15.72 -24.06 6.54
N ARG A 293 14.75 -23.78 5.64
CA ARG A 293 14.59 -24.47 4.35
C ARG A 293 15.34 -23.77 3.21
N ASP A 294 15.89 -22.58 3.45
CA ASP A 294 16.61 -21.77 2.46
C ASP A 294 18.14 -21.91 2.60
N SER A 295 18.60 -22.84 3.45
CA SER A 295 20.00 -23.22 3.69
C SER A 295 20.35 -24.55 3.08
#